data_8e23a56934ded1e825474707ba336f0c
#
_entry.id   8e23a56934ded1e825474707ba336f0c
#
_cell.length_a   1.000
_cell.length_b   1.000
_cell.length_c   1.000
_cell.angle_alpha   90.00
_cell.angle_beta   90.00
_cell.angle_gamma   90.00
#
_symmetry.space_group_name_H-M   'P 1'
#
loop_
_entity.id
_entity.type
_entity.pdbx_description
1 polymer ?
#
loop_
_entity_poly.entity_id
_entity_poly.type
_entity_poly.pdbx_seq_one_letter_code
_entity_poly.pdbx_strand_id
1 'polypeptide(L)'
;MRNVLKAETLERRFPLLSVENGCIVSKDADLTVAFEVELPELYTVTEDEYEAMHSSWIKAMKVLPEHSIVCKQDWFIQETYRPKSDGEEQSFLTRSYELHFNERPYLNHRCYLFLTKTTRERSRRRSDFSTLCRGFLLPREITDKDTAARFLESVEQFERIMNDSGHIRLRRLETDEITGTEERAGLVEKYLSLSLEDESAVLQDICLKPGRMRIGDKRLCLHTCLLYTSPSPRDVEES
;
A
#
# COMPACT_ATOMS: atom_id res chain seq x y z
N MET A 1 9.53 -33.09 20.21
CA MET A 1 8.59 -32.13 20.80
C MET A 1 7.75 -31.54 19.69
N ARG A 2 6.45 -31.84 19.65
CA ARG A 2 5.52 -31.22 18.69
C ARG A 2 5.28 -29.79 19.14
N ASN A 3 5.76 -28.79 18.37
CA ASN A 3 5.34 -27.41 18.54
C ASN A 3 3.84 -27.35 18.26
N VAL A 4 3.04 -27.33 19.31
CA VAL A 4 1.63 -27.01 19.20
C VAL A 4 1.53 -25.55 18.80
N LEU A 5 1.21 -25.29 17.54
CA LEU A 5 0.93 -23.94 17.04
C LEU A 5 -0.25 -23.41 17.86
N LYS A 6 0.00 -22.47 18.76
CA LYS A 6 -1.06 -21.76 19.46
C LYS A 6 -1.81 -20.90 18.43
N ALA A 7 -3.10 -21.13 18.28
CA ALA A 7 -3.95 -20.20 17.56
C ALA A 7 -3.95 -18.86 18.33
N GLU A 8 -3.56 -17.79 17.67
CA GLU A 8 -3.67 -16.43 18.19
C GLU A 8 -4.75 -15.71 17.39
N THR A 9 -5.46 -14.81 18.02
CA THR A 9 -6.44 -13.97 17.32
C THR A 9 -5.73 -13.02 16.37
N LEU A 10 -6.33 -12.78 15.20
CA LEU A 10 -5.81 -11.84 14.20
C LEU A 10 -5.60 -10.46 14.81
N GLU A 11 -6.53 -10.00 15.65
CA GLU A 11 -6.48 -8.72 16.35
C GLU A 11 -5.17 -8.52 17.14
N ARG A 12 -4.64 -9.57 17.78
CA ARG A 12 -3.40 -9.47 18.54
C ARG A 12 -2.18 -9.32 17.64
N ARG A 13 -2.18 -9.94 16.47
CA ARG A 13 -1.07 -9.94 15.50
C ARG A 13 -1.13 -8.79 14.50
N PHE A 14 -2.32 -8.25 14.32
CA PHE A 14 -2.54 -7.20 13.32
C PHE A 14 -1.85 -5.90 13.75
N PRO A 15 -1.03 -5.28 12.88
CA PRO A 15 -0.21 -4.13 13.26
C PRO A 15 -1.00 -2.83 13.36
N LEU A 16 -2.23 -2.78 12.86
CA LEU A 16 -3.05 -1.57 12.88
C LEU A 16 -3.76 -1.42 14.23
N LEU A 17 -3.80 -0.19 14.72
CA LEU A 17 -4.53 0.20 15.95
C LEU A 17 -5.89 0.81 15.60
N SER A 18 -5.91 1.82 14.75
CA SER A 18 -7.12 2.51 14.31
C SER A 18 -6.93 3.17 12.94
N VAL A 19 -8.05 3.53 12.32
CA VAL A 19 -8.10 4.39 11.13
C VAL A 19 -9.03 5.54 11.45
N GLU A 20 -8.53 6.76 11.42
CA GLU A 20 -9.28 7.97 11.75
C GLU A 20 -8.91 9.10 10.79
N ASN A 21 -9.91 9.80 10.27
CA ASN A 21 -9.73 10.93 9.36
C ASN A 21 -8.84 10.61 8.14
N GLY A 22 -8.97 9.41 7.56
CA GLY A 22 -8.15 8.95 6.44
C GLY A 22 -6.68 8.70 6.80
N CYS A 23 -6.37 8.56 8.09
CA CYS A 23 -5.05 8.22 8.59
C CYS A 23 -5.06 6.87 9.28
N ILE A 24 -4.08 6.04 8.99
CA ILE A 24 -3.86 4.74 9.60
C ILE A 24 -2.87 4.93 10.75
N VAL A 25 -3.26 4.51 11.95
CA VAL A 25 -2.40 4.50 13.13
C VAL A 25 -1.99 3.07 13.44
N SER A 26 -0.69 2.81 13.52
CA SER A 26 -0.17 1.50 13.87
C SER A 26 -0.06 1.31 15.38
N LYS A 27 0.04 0.04 15.83
CA LYS A 27 0.32 -0.28 17.25
C LYS A 27 1.69 0.22 17.72
N ASP A 28 2.60 0.46 16.79
CA ASP A 28 3.91 1.05 17.04
C ASP A 28 3.88 2.58 16.99
N ALA A 29 2.67 3.16 16.89
CA ALA A 29 2.42 4.59 16.81
C ALA A 29 2.98 5.27 15.55
N ASP A 30 3.08 4.56 14.45
CA ASP A 30 3.32 5.19 13.15
C ASP A 30 2.01 5.78 12.62
N LEU A 31 2.10 6.93 11.99
CA LEU A 31 0.99 7.59 11.31
C LEU A 31 1.17 7.45 9.81
N THR A 32 0.23 6.82 9.13
CA THR A 32 0.29 6.57 7.68
C THR A 32 -0.88 7.20 6.95
N VAL A 33 -0.61 7.88 5.85
CA VAL A 33 -1.60 8.34 4.89
C VAL A 33 -1.47 7.50 3.63
N ALA A 34 -2.59 7.02 3.11
CA ALA A 34 -2.66 6.19 1.93
C ALA A 34 -3.25 6.94 0.74
N PHE A 35 -2.66 6.74 -0.44
CA PHE A 35 -3.11 7.28 -1.71
C PHE A 35 -3.33 6.16 -2.72
N GLU A 36 -4.35 6.27 -3.53
CA GLU A 36 -4.43 5.60 -4.81
C GLU A 36 -3.68 6.43 -5.85
N VAL A 37 -2.91 5.77 -6.71
CA VAL A 37 -2.02 6.41 -7.67
C VAL A 37 -2.45 6.07 -9.08
N GLU A 38 -2.76 7.07 -9.88
CA GLU A 38 -2.93 6.92 -11.32
C GLU A 38 -1.57 7.21 -11.98
N LEU A 39 -1.01 6.19 -12.63
CA LEU A 39 0.25 6.28 -13.34
C LEU A 39 0.01 6.60 -14.82
N PRO A 40 0.92 7.34 -15.49
CA PRO A 40 0.82 7.57 -16.92
C PRO A 40 1.08 6.29 -17.71
N GLU A 41 0.56 6.22 -18.93
CA GLU A 41 0.88 5.15 -19.86
C GLU A 41 2.33 5.29 -20.34
N LEU A 42 3.19 4.37 -19.94
CA LEU A 42 4.64 4.44 -20.21
C LEU A 42 5.00 4.46 -21.70
N TYR A 43 4.12 3.93 -22.57
CA TYR A 43 4.38 3.86 -24.02
C TYR A 43 4.32 5.22 -24.73
N THR A 44 3.74 6.22 -24.10
CA THR A 44 3.57 7.57 -24.66
C THR A 44 4.50 8.61 -24.04
N VAL A 45 5.25 8.24 -23.00
CA VAL A 45 6.10 9.15 -22.24
C VAL A 45 7.42 9.40 -22.98
N THR A 46 7.73 10.64 -23.23
CA THR A 46 9.03 11.07 -23.78
C THR A 46 10.12 11.09 -22.70
N GLU A 47 11.40 11.15 -23.11
CA GLU A 47 12.53 11.24 -22.17
C GLU A 47 12.42 12.48 -21.27
N ASP A 48 12.08 13.64 -21.85
CA ASP A 48 11.92 14.91 -21.12
C ASP A 48 10.79 14.82 -20.08
N GLU A 49 9.66 14.18 -20.43
CA GLU A 49 8.55 13.96 -19.49
C GLU A 49 8.94 13.00 -18.37
N TYR A 50 9.73 11.96 -18.68
CA TYR A 50 10.24 11.05 -17.66
C TYR A 50 11.18 11.76 -16.68
N GLU A 51 12.08 12.62 -17.16
CA GLU A 51 12.95 13.42 -16.30
C GLU A 51 12.15 14.44 -15.48
N ALA A 52 11.10 15.03 -16.04
CA ALA A 52 10.20 15.92 -15.32
C ALA A 52 9.44 15.19 -14.19
N MET A 53 8.95 13.98 -14.45
CA MET A 53 8.35 13.12 -13.41
C MET A 53 9.35 12.81 -12.30
N HIS A 54 10.54 12.38 -12.64
CA HIS A 54 11.60 12.06 -11.67
C HIS A 54 11.97 13.26 -10.81
N SER A 55 12.08 14.44 -11.42
CA SER A 55 12.34 15.70 -10.73
C SER A 55 11.21 16.06 -9.76
N SER A 56 9.95 15.80 -10.14
CA SER A 56 8.78 16.03 -9.29
C SER A 56 8.77 15.11 -8.07
N TRP A 57 9.11 13.83 -8.24
CA TRP A 57 9.32 12.89 -7.15
C TRP A 57 10.37 13.38 -6.16
N ILE A 58 11.53 13.82 -6.65
CA ILE A 58 12.59 14.32 -5.78
C ILE A 58 12.13 15.56 -5.00
N LYS A 59 11.43 16.48 -5.66
CA LYS A 59 10.87 17.68 -5.00
C LYS A 59 9.85 17.31 -3.94
N ALA A 60 8.93 16.41 -4.25
CA ALA A 60 7.90 15.95 -3.34
C ALA A 60 8.50 15.22 -2.12
N MET A 61 9.49 14.35 -2.31
CA MET A 61 10.15 13.67 -1.18
C MET A 61 10.89 14.64 -0.25
N LYS A 62 11.43 15.74 -0.77
CA LYS A 62 12.17 16.72 0.05
C LYS A 62 11.30 17.53 1.01
N VAL A 63 9.98 17.59 0.80
CA VAL A 63 9.08 18.31 1.72
C VAL A 63 8.66 17.46 2.92
N LEU A 64 8.87 16.15 2.85
CA LEU A 64 8.54 15.26 3.95
C LEU A 64 9.51 15.45 5.12
N PRO A 65 9.00 15.44 6.37
CA PRO A 65 9.83 15.59 7.55
C PRO A 65 10.78 14.40 7.74
N GLU A 66 11.81 14.57 8.54
CA GLU A 66 12.72 13.50 8.92
C GLU A 66 11.95 12.29 9.48
N HIS A 67 12.48 11.09 9.28
CA HIS A 67 11.86 9.83 9.67
C HIS A 67 10.50 9.55 8.97
N SER A 68 10.33 10.06 7.75
CA SER A 68 9.24 9.64 6.87
C SER A 68 9.66 8.45 6.02
N ILE A 69 8.73 7.54 5.80
CA ILE A 69 8.88 6.37 4.93
C ILE A 69 7.90 6.54 3.78
N VAL A 70 8.40 6.38 2.56
CA VAL A 70 7.58 6.35 1.34
C VAL A 70 7.56 4.92 0.82
N CYS A 71 6.38 4.33 0.72
CA CYS A 71 6.20 2.97 0.23
C CYS A 71 5.21 2.97 -0.94
N LYS A 72 5.69 2.60 -2.13
CA LYS A 72 4.85 2.38 -3.30
C LYS A 72 4.56 0.88 -3.44
N GLN A 73 3.32 0.54 -3.73
CA GLN A 73 2.90 -0.83 -3.93
C GLN A 73 2.11 -0.94 -5.23
N ASP A 74 2.53 -1.86 -6.08
CA ASP A 74 1.85 -2.20 -7.32
C ASP A 74 1.19 -3.57 -7.14
N TRP A 75 -0.12 -3.62 -7.35
CA TRP A 75 -0.92 -4.83 -7.26
C TRP A 75 -1.33 -5.25 -8.67
N PHE A 76 -0.93 -6.46 -9.04
CA PHE A 76 -1.30 -7.07 -10.31
C PHE A 76 -2.18 -8.29 -10.02
N ILE A 77 -3.44 -8.22 -10.42
CA ILE A 77 -4.40 -9.30 -10.19
C ILE A 77 -4.94 -9.77 -11.54
N GLN A 78 -4.94 -11.08 -11.73
CA GLN A 78 -5.54 -11.68 -12.90
C GLN A 78 -7.06 -11.65 -12.74
N GLU A 79 -7.72 -10.95 -13.64
CA GLU A 79 -9.16 -10.85 -13.76
C GLU A 79 -9.60 -11.36 -15.13
N THR A 80 -10.90 -11.61 -15.25
CA THR A 80 -11.52 -12.00 -16.52
C THR A 80 -12.41 -10.86 -16.99
N TYR A 81 -12.20 -10.42 -18.23
CA TYR A 81 -13.01 -9.36 -18.80
C TYR A 81 -14.47 -9.80 -18.88
N ARG A 82 -15.36 -8.99 -18.35
CA ARG A 82 -16.81 -9.12 -18.48
C ARG A 82 -17.36 -7.85 -19.09
N PRO A 83 -18.06 -7.91 -20.26
CA PRO A 83 -18.62 -6.72 -20.86
C PRO A 83 -19.65 -6.10 -19.92
N LYS A 84 -19.60 -4.79 -19.78
CA LYS A 84 -20.65 -4.03 -19.08
C LYS A 84 -21.85 -3.99 -20.01
N SER A 85 -22.87 -4.78 -19.73
CA SER A 85 -24.15 -4.73 -20.45
C SER A 85 -24.99 -3.54 -19.95
N ASP A 86 -24.59 -2.35 -20.27
CA ASP A 86 -25.46 -1.18 -20.13
C ASP A 86 -26.44 -1.24 -21.30
N GLY A 87 -27.68 -1.59 -21.08
CA GLY A 87 -28.78 -1.82 -22.02
C GLY A 87 -29.00 -0.80 -23.16
N GLU A 88 -27.99 -0.06 -23.54
CA GLU A 88 -27.93 0.84 -24.66
C GLU A 88 -27.63 0.07 -25.94
N GLU A 89 -28.23 0.52 -27.08
CA GLU A 89 -27.94 -0.02 -28.41
C GLU A 89 -26.45 0.19 -28.76
N GLN A 90 -25.66 -0.84 -28.51
CA GLN A 90 -24.24 -0.83 -28.84
C GLN A 90 -24.02 -0.90 -30.35
N SER A 91 -23.05 -0.15 -30.85
CA SER A 91 -22.61 -0.24 -32.22
C SER A 91 -22.09 -1.65 -32.54
N PHE A 92 -22.15 -2.07 -33.80
CA PHE A 92 -21.62 -3.36 -34.24
C PHE A 92 -20.14 -3.55 -33.85
N LEU A 93 -19.35 -2.50 -33.97
CA LEU A 93 -17.90 -2.53 -33.57
C LEU A 93 -17.73 -2.72 -32.08
N THR A 94 -18.48 -1.99 -31.26
CA THR A 94 -18.44 -2.13 -29.80
C THR A 94 -18.81 -3.55 -29.37
N ARG A 95 -19.89 -4.09 -29.91
CA ARG A 95 -20.33 -5.46 -29.64
C ARG A 95 -19.30 -6.51 -30.07
N SER A 96 -18.70 -6.33 -31.27
CA SER A 96 -17.63 -7.23 -31.72
C SER A 96 -16.40 -7.19 -30.87
N TYR A 97 -16.01 -6.00 -30.38
CA TYR A 97 -14.92 -5.79 -29.46
C TYR A 97 -15.18 -6.49 -28.11
N GLU A 98 -16.34 -6.27 -27.53
CA GLU A 98 -16.73 -6.90 -26.29
C GLU A 98 -16.79 -8.42 -26.37
N LEU A 99 -17.36 -8.98 -27.44
CA LEU A 99 -17.36 -10.41 -27.69
C LEU A 99 -15.95 -10.98 -27.87
N HIS A 100 -15.03 -10.21 -28.47
CA HIS A 100 -13.65 -10.63 -28.65
C HIS A 100 -12.88 -10.72 -27.34
N PHE A 101 -13.11 -9.80 -26.41
CA PHE A 101 -12.44 -9.76 -25.11
C PHE A 101 -13.18 -10.51 -24.00
N ASN A 102 -14.44 -10.90 -24.24
CA ASN A 102 -15.22 -11.64 -23.25
C ASN A 102 -14.48 -12.88 -22.77
N GLU A 103 -14.47 -13.09 -21.47
CA GLU A 103 -13.82 -14.21 -20.79
C GLU A 103 -12.28 -14.29 -20.95
N ARG A 104 -11.67 -13.30 -21.58
CA ARG A 104 -10.19 -13.27 -21.65
C ARG A 104 -9.59 -12.81 -20.36
N PRO A 105 -8.55 -13.52 -19.87
CA PRO A 105 -7.82 -13.07 -18.69
C PRO A 105 -6.99 -11.83 -19.03
N TYR A 106 -6.98 -10.87 -18.13
CA TYR A 106 -6.10 -9.70 -18.15
C TYR A 106 -5.54 -9.44 -16.76
N LEU A 107 -4.46 -8.67 -16.68
CA LEU A 107 -3.89 -8.21 -15.42
C LEU A 107 -4.47 -6.83 -15.10
N ASN A 108 -5.30 -6.78 -14.07
CA ASN A 108 -5.72 -5.53 -13.48
C ASN A 108 -4.59 -4.99 -12.60
N HIS A 109 -4.21 -3.74 -12.80
CA HIS A 109 -3.15 -3.08 -12.05
C HIS A 109 -3.74 -1.96 -11.20
N ARG A 110 -3.44 -2.00 -9.91
CA ARG A 110 -3.68 -0.89 -8.99
C ARG A 110 -2.41 -0.49 -8.30
N CYS A 111 -2.21 0.81 -8.16
CA CYS A 111 -1.04 1.35 -7.50
C CYS A 111 -1.45 2.13 -6.26
N TYR A 112 -0.78 1.86 -5.15
CA TYR A 112 -0.97 2.57 -3.88
C TYR A 112 0.34 3.18 -3.41
N LEU A 113 0.24 4.34 -2.80
CA LEU A 113 1.36 5.03 -2.17
C LEU A 113 1.04 5.28 -0.70
N PHE A 114 1.96 4.92 0.17
CA PHE A 114 1.84 5.11 1.61
C PHE A 114 2.94 6.06 2.09
N LEU A 115 2.54 7.12 2.74
CA LEU A 115 3.43 8.05 3.43
C LEU A 115 3.30 7.81 4.93
N THR A 116 4.37 7.35 5.55
CA THR A 116 4.36 6.98 6.97
C THR A 116 5.33 7.85 7.75
N LYS A 117 4.84 8.50 8.80
CA LYS A 117 5.67 9.13 9.81
C LYS A 117 5.97 8.13 10.91
N THR A 118 7.25 7.83 11.09
CA THR A 118 7.70 6.96 12.17
C THR A 118 8.44 7.75 13.23
N THR A 119 8.57 7.17 14.43
CA THR A 119 9.28 7.82 15.52
C THR A 119 10.78 7.57 15.47
N ARG A 120 11.57 8.56 15.86
CA ARG A 120 13.03 8.46 15.93
C ARG A 120 13.50 7.30 16.83
N GLU A 121 12.74 6.98 17.84
CA GLU A 121 13.08 5.94 18.81
C GLU A 121 12.91 4.52 18.26
N ARG A 122 12.04 4.31 17.27
CA ARG A 122 11.85 2.99 16.64
C ARG A 122 13.13 2.47 15.99
N SER A 123 13.94 3.35 15.43
CA SER A 123 15.24 3.00 14.83
C SER A 123 16.26 2.53 15.87
N ARG A 124 16.12 2.94 17.14
CA ARG A 124 17.07 2.64 18.23
C ARG A 124 16.62 1.55 19.20
N ARG A 125 15.32 1.23 19.25
CA ARG A 125 14.75 0.32 20.27
C ARG A 125 14.50 -1.08 19.73
N ARG A 126 15.53 -1.79 19.34
CA ARG A 126 15.53 -3.26 19.26
C ARG A 126 16.01 -3.90 20.57
N SER A 127 15.66 -3.33 21.71
CA SER A 127 15.98 -3.93 23.01
C SER A 127 14.72 -4.62 23.54
N ASP A 128 14.74 -5.94 23.55
CA ASP A 128 13.65 -6.81 24.02
C ASP A 128 13.21 -6.54 25.48
N PHE A 129 14.03 -5.88 26.25
CA PHE A 129 13.76 -5.53 27.66
C PHE A 129 12.75 -4.39 27.83
N SER A 130 12.62 -3.51 26.86
CA SER A 130 11.69 -2.37 26.90
C SER A 130 10.24 -2.77 26.64
N THR A 131 10.01 -3.91 25.97
CA THR A 131 8.68 -4.38 25.55
C THR A 131 7.92 -5.05 26.69
N LEU A 132 8.61 -5.55 27.71
CA LEU A 132 8.03 -6.26 28.86
C LEU A 132 7.38 -5.33 29.90
N CYS A 133 7.76 -4.05 29.95
CA CYS A 133 7.31 -3.12 30.97
C CYS A 133 6.30 -2.07 30.53
N ARG A 134 5.92 -2.02 29.25
CA ARG A 134 5.01 -0.98 28.71
C ARG A 134 3.87 -1.60 27.93
N GLY A 135 2.76 -1.87 28.62
CA GLY A 135 1.48 -1.91 27.96
C GLY A 135 1.17 -0.52 27.40
N PHE A 136 0.96 -0.43 26.08
CA PHE A 136 0.43 0.73 25.36
C PHE A 136 0.91 2.10 25.87
N LEU A 137 2.06 2.54 25.39
CA LEU A 137 2.44 3.95 25.45
C LEU A 137 2.65 4.43 24.02
N LEU A 138 1.66 5.15 23.51
CA LEU A 138 1.85 6.00 22.33
C LEU A 138 3.01 6.96 22.64
N PRO A 139 4.07 7.00 21.83
CA PRO A 139 5.16 7.94 22.02
C PRO A 139 4.61 9.37 22.04
N ARG A 140 5.13 10.20 22.92
CA ARG A 140 4.72 11.62 23.02
C ARG A 140 4.80 12.37 21.70
N GLU A 141 5.69 11.94 20.80
CA GLU A 141 5.90 12.56 19.48
C GLU A 141 4.68 12.44 18.54
N ILE A 142 3.82 11.43 18.71
CA ILE A 142 2.60 11.27 17.92
C ILE A 142 1.38 11.82 18.68
N THR A 143 1.43 11.81 20.01
CA THR A 143 0.47 12.50 20.86
C THR A 143 0.67 14.01 20.81
N ASP A 144 1.82 14.49 20.33
CA ASP A 144 2.03 15.90 20.05
C ASP A 144 1.27 16.30 18.79
N LYS A 145 0.16 17.01 19.00
CA LYS A 145 -0.71 17.53 17.92
C LYS A 145 0.08 18.31 16.86
N ASP A 146 1.14 18.97 17.27
CA ASP A 146 1.98 19.78 16.39
C ASP A 146 2.81 18.93 15.42
N THR A 147 3.29 17.77 15.86
CA THR A 147 4.06 16.84 14.99
C THR A 147 3.17 16.16 13.97
N ALA A 148 1.99 15.70 14.41
CA ALA A 148 1.01 15.11 13.49
C ALA A 148 0.50 16.15 12.47
N ALA A 149 0.19 17.37 12.93
CA ALA A 149 -0.26 18.45 12.06
C ALA A 149 0.80 18.83 11.00
N ARG A 150 2.07 19.00 11.42
CA ARG A 150 3.18 19.26 10.48
C ARG A 150 3.39 18.14 9.47
N PHE A 151 3.24 16.89 9.90
CA PHE A 151 3.31 15.78 8.96
C PHE A 151 2.18 15.82 7.95
N LEU A 152 0.94 16.02 8.37
CA LEU A 152 -0.21 16.12 7.48
C LEU A 152 -0.09 17.29 6.51
N GLU A 153 0.38 18.46 6.97
CA GLU A 153 0.68 19.60 6.10
C GLU A 153 1.75 19.26 5.03
N SER A 154 2.80 18.53 5.43
CA SER A 154 3.82 18.05 4.49
C SER A 154 3.26 17.03 3.49
N VAL A 155 2.32 16.19 3.91
CA VAL A 155 1.62 15.23 3.05
C VAL A 155 0.76 15.96 2.02
N GLU A 156 0.02 17.00 2.42
CA GLU A 156 -0.76 17.83 1.49
C GLU A 156 0.15 18.55 0.47
N GLN A 157 1.29 19.04 0.92
CA GLN A 157 2.27 19.66 0.04
C GLN A 157 2.88 18.64 -0.94
N PHE A 158 3.18 17.42 -0.48
CA PHE A 158 3.64 16.30 -1.31
C PHE A 158 2.60 15.98 -2.40
N GLU A 159 1.34 15.80 -2.02
CA GLU A 159 0.23 15.51 -2.93
C GLU A 159 0.10 16.61 -3.99
N ARG A 160 0.14 17.88 -3.57
CA ARG A 160 0.06 19.01 -4.50
C ARG A 160 1.20 19.02 -5.52
N ILE A 161 2.46 18.83 -5.08
CA ILE A 161 3.62 18.79 -5.97
C ILE A 161 3.49 17.67 -7.00
N MET A 162 3.00 16.49 -6.58
CA MET A 162 2.82 15.37 -7.48
C MET A 162 1.70 15.62 -8.49
N ASN A 163 0.55 16.12 -8.04
CA ASN A 163 -0.60 16.40 -8.90
C ASN A 163 -0.31 17.56 -9.87
N ASP A 164 0.39 18.60 -9.43
CA ASP A 164 0.78 19.74 -10.27
C ASP A 164 1.78 19.34 -11.37
N SER A 165 2.47 18.20 -11.23
CA SER A 165 3.36 17.68 -12.28
C SER A 165 2.61 17.29 -13.56
N GLY A 166 1.32 17.00 -13.46
CA GLY A 166 0.45 16.59 -14.56
C GLY A 166 0.68 15.16 -15.07
N HIS A 167 1.69 14.46 -14.57
CA HIS A 167 2.03 13.10 -15.02
C HIS A 167 1.49 12.00 -14.11
N ILE A 168 1.45 12.26 -12.80
CA ILE A 168 1.02 11.30 -11.79
C ILE A 168 -0.11 11.96 -11.00
N ARG A 169 -1.21 11.26 -10.84
CA ARG A 169 -2.31 11.74 -10.01
C ARG A 169 -2.38 10.92 -8.72
N LEU A 170 -2.33 11.62 -7.59
CA LEU A 170 -2.53 11.07 -6.27
C LEU A 170 -3.93 11.42 -5.79
N ARG A 171 -4.67 10.44 -5.32
CA ARG A 171 -5.95 10.59 -4.67
C ARG A 171 -5.86 10.01 -3.27
N ARG A 172 -6.02 10.85 -2.26
CA ARG A 172 -6.01 10.40 -0.86
C ARG A 172 -7.21 9.50 -0.59
N LEU A 173 -6.98 8.39 0.10
CA LEU A 173 -8.04 7.47 0.52
C LEU A 173 -8.71 7.98 1.79
N GLU A 174 -10.03 7.89 1.80
CA GLU A 174 -10.85 8.22 2.98
C GLU A 174 -10.93 7.04 3.95
N THR A 175 -11.44 7.29 5.16
CA THR A 175 -11.55 6.28 6.21
C THR A 175 -12.32 5.05 5.72
N ASP A 176 -13.46 5.25 5.08
CA ASP A 176 -14.32 4.16 4.59
C ASP A 176 -13.67 3.35 3.45
N GLU A 177 -12.84 4.00 2.63
CA GLU A 177 -12.07 3.32 1.58
C GLU A 177 -10.92 2.47 2.15
N ILE A 178 -10.40 2.85 3.32
CA ILE A 178 -9.34 2.11 4.01
C ILE A 178 -9.93 0.96 4.81
N THR A 179 -10.98 1.21 5.61
CA THR A 179 -11.57 0.20 6.50
C THR A 179 -12.59 -0.70 5.83
N GLY A 180 -13.28 -0.20 4.81
CA GLY A 180 -14.44 -0.84 4.19
C GLY A 180 -15.76 -0.41 4.82
N THR A 181 -16.83 -0.72 4.11
CA THR A 181 -18.22 -0.56 4.52
C THR A 181 -18.94 -1.89 4.39
N GLU A 182 -20.22 -1.98 4.82
CA GLU A 182 -21.02 -3.20 4.65
C GLU A 182 -21.17 -3.61 3.18
N GLU A 183 -21.10 -2.64 2.25
CA GLU A 183 -21.33 -2.85 0.82
C GLU A 183 -20.02 -2.96 0.01
N ARG A 184 -18.92 -2.42 0.54
CA ARG A 184 -17.67 -2.30 -0.21
C ARG A 184 -16.46 -2.66 0.64
N ALA A 185 -15.63 -3.56 0.13
CA ALA A 185 -14.38 -3.95 0.77
C ALA A 185 -13.36 -2.79 0.80
N GLY A 186 -12.84 -2.50 1.98
CA GLY A 186 -11.78 -1.52 2.16
C GLY A 186 -10.39 -2.07 1.82
N LEU A 187 -9.42 -1.16 1.78
CA LEU A 187 -8.03 -1.53 1.49
C LEU A 187 -7.49 -2.59 2.46
N VAL A 188 -7.81 -2.47 3.75
CA VAL A 188 -7.39 -3.44 4.78
C VAL A 188 -7.99 -4.83 4.53
N GLU A 189 -9.26 -4.90 4.17
CA GLU A 189 -9.93 -6.17 3.85
C GLU A 189 -9.36 -6.79 2.59
N LYS A 190 -9.07 -5.99 1.57
CA LYS A 190 -8.39 -6.43 0.33
C LYS A 190 -7.02 -7.03 0.61
N TYR A 191 -6.26 -6.45 1.54
CA TYR A 191 -5.00 -7.03 2.00
C TYR A 191 -5.18 -8.39 2.68
N LEU A 192 -6.20 -8.51 3.52
CA LEU A 192 -6.46 -9.74 4.28
C LEU A 192 -7.06 -10.85 3.43
N SER A 193 -7.79 -10.51 2.37
CA SER A 193 -8.40 -11.48 1.46
C SER A 193 -7.55 -11.77 0.22
N LEU A 194 -6.52 -10.96 -0.06
CA LEU A 194 -5.76 -10.97 -1.31
C LEU A 194 -6.68 -10.91 -2.54
N SER A 195 -7.68 -10.03 -2.49
CA SER A 195 -8.63 -9.78 -3.57
C SER A 195 -8.75 -8.28 -3.81
N LEU A 196 -8.94 -7.87 -5.07
CA LEU A 196 -9.29 -6.49 -5.43
C LEU A 196 -10.79 -6.31 -5.65
N GLU A 197 -11.59 -7.38 -5.49
CA GLU A 197 -13.03 -7.28 -5.62
C GLU A 197 -13.59 -6.26 -4.62
N ASP A 198 -14.50 -5.43 -5.10
CA ASP A 198 -15.12 -4.39 -4.28
C ASP A 198 -16.25 -4.94 -3.39
N GLU A 199 -16.64 -6.19 -3.57
CA GLU A 199 -17.60 -6.85 -2.69
C GLU A 199 -16.96 -7.08 -1.31
N SER A 200 -17.77 -6.97 -0.27
CA SER A 200 -17.29 -7.14 1.11
C SER A 200 -16.67 -8.52 1.27
N ALA A 201 -15.38 -8.54 1.59
CA ALA A 201 -14.65 -9.78 1.70
C ALA A 201 -14.89 -10.43 3.06
N VAL A 202 -15.31 -11.69 3.05
CA VAL A 202 -15.31 -12.50 4.26
C VAL A 202 -13.88 -12.78 4.67
N LEU A 203 -13.50 -12.41 5.88
CA LEU A 203 -12.18 -12.71 6.44
C LEU A 203 -11.96 -14.22 6.47
N GLN A 204 -10.89 -14.65 5.85
CA GLN A 204 -10.52 -16.07 5.75
C GLN A 204 -9.39 -16.39 6.73
N ASP A 205 -9.24 -17.66 7.08
CA ASP A 205 -8.18 -18.10 7.97
C ASP A 205 -6.79 -17.85 7.37
N ILE A 206 -5.93 -17.21 8.17
CA ILE A 206 -4.52 -16.98 7.82
C ILE A 206 -3.69 -18.09 8.47
N CYS A 207 -3.06 -18.92 7.66
CA CYS A 207 -2.20 -20.01 8.11
C CYS A 207 -0.72 -19.69 7.79
N LEU A 208 0.06 -19.44 8.83
CA LEU A 208 1.50 -19.21 8.73
C LEU A 208 2.25 -20.44 9.25
N LYS A 209 2.86 -21.22 8.35
CA LYS A 209 3.73 -22.35 8.68
C LYS A 209 5.10 -22.13 8.05
N PRO A 210 6.19 -22.69 8.60
CA PRO A 210 7.49 -22.63 7.95
C PRO A 210 7.42 -23.12 6.50
N GLY A 211 7.83 -22.26 5.56
CA GLY A 211 7.81 -22.56 4.12
C GLY A 211 6.43 -22.58 3.45
N ARG A 212 5.35 -22.26 4.17
CA ARG A 212 4.00 -22.26 3.60
C ARG A 212 3.11 -21.20 4.26
N MET A 213 2.68 -20.25 3.46
CA MET A 213 1.67 -19.26 3.87
C MET A 213 0.42 -19.44 3.02
N ARG A 214 -0.75 -19.38 3.67
CA ARG A 214 -2.07 -19.45 3.02
C ARG A 214 -3.01 -18.44 3.65
N ILE A 215 -3.85 -17.88 2.81
CA ILE A 215 -5.00 -17.07 3.21
C ILE A 215 -6.21 -17.75 2.55
N GLY A 216 -7.04 -18.39 3.33
CA GLY A 216 -8.11 -19.25 2.85
C GLY A 216 -7.59 -20.34 1.93
N ASP A 217 -8.04 -20.36 0.69
CA ASP A 217 -7.60 -21.29 -0.37
C ASP A 217 -6.36 -20.79 -1.14
N LYS A 218 -6.02 -19.49 -1.04
CA LYS A 218 -4.90 -18.87 -1.75
C LYS A 218 -3.57 -19.17 -1.07
N ARG A 219 -2.56 -19.50 -1.87
CA ARG A 219 -1.18 -19.69 -1.42
C ARG A 219 -0.38 -18.42 -1.65
N LEU A 220 0.27 -17.90 -0.59
CA LEU A 220 1.16 -16.76 -0.68
C LEU A 220 2.60 -17.25 -0.86
N CYS A 221 3.27 -16.74 -1.90
CA CYS A 221 4.70 -16.93 -2.15
C CYS A 221 5.39 -15.57 -2.12
N LEU A 222 6.49 -15.47 -1.37
CA LEU A 222 7.34 -14.29 -1.36
C LEU A 222 8.57 -14.54 -2.23
N HIS A 223 8.76 -13.67 -3.21
CA HIS A 223 9.93 -13.69 -4.08
C HIS A 223 10.74 -12.41 -3.81
N THR A 224 11.99 -12.57 -3.38
CA THR A 224 12.92 -11.45 -3.20
C THR A 224 13.96 -11.49 -4.31
N CYS A 225 14.18 -10.34 -4.96
CA CYS A 225 15.24 -10.22 -5.95
C CYS A 225 16.51 -9.70 -5.28
N LEU A 226 17.53 -10.54 -5.19
CA LEU A 226 18.84 -10.14 -4.63
C LEU A 226 19.69 -9.34 -5.63
N LEU A 227 19.28 -9.24 -6.91
CA LEU A 227 20.02 -8.55 -7.96
C LEU A 227 19.98 -7.03 -7.85
N TYR A 228 19.11 -6.47 -7.00
CA TYR A 228 18.99 -5.03 -6.76
C TYR A 228 19.56 -4.57 -5.42
N THR A 229 20.35 -5.40 -4.77
CA THR A 229 21.22 -4.86 -3.71
C THR A 229 22.24 -3.98 -4.41
N SER A 230 22.22 -2.67 -4.14
CA SER A 230 23.28 -1.77 -4.57
C SER A 230 24.63 -2.42 -4.25
N PRO A 231 25.58 -2.44 -5.18
CA PRO A 231 26.89 -2.97 -4.88
C PRO A 231 27.39 -2.29 -3.61
N SER A 232 27.85 -3.08 -2.66
CA SER A 232 28.48 -2.55 -1.46
C SER A 232 29.65 -1.64 -1.90
N PRO A 233 29.94 -0.54 -1.20
CA PRO A 233 31.16 0.24 -1.47
C PRO A 233 32.43 -0.61 -1.53
N ARG A 234 32.43 -1.81 -0.94
CA ARG A 234 33.53 -2.78 -1.04
C ARG A 234 33.61 -3.49 -2.39
N ASP A 235 32.49 -3.62 -3.11
CA ASP A 235 32.46 -4.33 -4.41
C ASP A 235 32.98 -3.43 -5.55
N VAL A 236 33.17 -2.13 -5.29
CA VAL A 236 33.67 -1.15 -6.26
C VAL A 236 35.22 -1.03 -6.21
N GLU A 237 35.85 -1.50 -5.16
CA GLU A 237 37.31 -1.40 -4.98
C GLU A 237 38.09 -2.59 -5.57
N GLU A 238 37.42 -3.65 -6.04
CA GLU A 238 38.06 -4.86 -6.59
C GLU A 238 37.93 -5.02 -8.13
N SER A 239 37.56 -3.95 -8.87
CA SER A 239 37.47 -3.98 -10.32
C SER A 239 38.44 -3.04 -11.01
#